data_b517800c6601f4959e44609561a58a1f
#
_entry.id   b517800c6601f4959e44609561a58a1f
#
_cell.length_a   1.000
_cell.length_b   1.000
_cell.length_c   1.000
_cell.angle_alpha   90.00
_cell.angle_beta   90.00
_cell.angle_gamma   90.00
#
_symmetry.space_group_name_H-M   'P 1'
#
loop_
_entity.id
_entity.type
_entity.pdbx_description
1 polymer ?
#
loop_
_entity_poly.entity_id
_entity_poly.type
_entity_poly.pdbx_seq_one_letter_code
_entity_poly.pdbx_strand_id
1 'polypeptide(L)'
;AGLVLFLTGVNVGFMPAGNYLGQVLAKSAHPLFLVPIAMIMGYFIVKAEPAVYVLNKQVEEITDGAISSKAMGMGLSLGVAVSLGLAMVRVLTGISILWFLIPGYAIALGISFFVPKIYTAIAFDSGGVASGPMTAAFLLPMAQGACSALGGNIVTDAFGVVAMGAMTPLITIQVMGLASRIRAKRGVQEGMSAAHGQSGAYAAFELLDDDAIIEL
;
A
#
# COMPACT_ATOMS: atom_id res chain seq x y z
N ALA A 1 9.46 -28.07 13.66
CA ALA A 1 8.47 -28.80 12.84
C ALA A 1 7.73 -27.82 11.90
N GLY A 2 7.10 -26.71 12.38
CA GLY A 2 6.31 -25.79 11.55
C GLY A 2 7.05 -25.16 10.39
N LEU A 3 8.28 -24.67 10.61
CA LEU A 3 9.11 -24.07 9.54
C LEU A 3 9.44 -25.08 8.45
N VAL A 4 9.74 -26.33 8.82
CA VAL A 4 10.05 -27.39 7.83
C VAL A 4 8.83 -27.68 6.97
N LEU A 5 7.64 -27.84 7.57
CA LEU A 5 6.39 -28.05 6.84
C LEU A 5 6.07 -26.90 5.91
N PHE A 6 6.22 -25.66 6.39
CA PHE A 6 6.04 -24.45 5.59
C PHE A 6 6.98 -24.42 4.39
N LEU A 7 8.29 -24.57 4.61
CA LEU A 7 9.28 -24.55 3.53
C LEU A 7 9.07 -25.71 2.53
N THR A 8 8.69 -26.89 3.01
CA THR A 8 8.35 -28.01 2.13
C THR A 8 7.13 -27.68 1.28
N GLY A 9 6.03 -27.18 1.87
CA GLY A 9 4.85 -26.76 1.14
C GLY A 9 5.12 -25.70 0.09
N VAL A 10 5.95 -24.71 0.43
CA VAL A 10 6.39 -23.66 -0.49
C VAL A 10 7.15 -24.25 -1.69
N ASN A 11 8.17 -25.05 -1.43
CA ASN A 11 9.05 -25.56 -2.51
C ASN A 11 8.38 -26.61 -3.38
N VAL A 12 7.56 -27.47 -2.80
CA VAL A 12 6.91 -28.59 -3.53
C VAL A 12 5.58 -28.19 -4.16
N GLY A 13 4.85 -27.26 -3.53
CA GLY A 13 3.52 -26.85 -3.96
C GLY A 13 3.47 -25.47 -4.59
N PHE A 14 3.74 -24.43 -3.80
CA PHE A 14 3.49 -23.04 -4.22
C PHE A 14 4.40 -22.58 -5.37
N MET A 15 5.71 -22.80 -5.28
CA MET A 15 6.65 -22.35 -6.31
C MET A 15 6.42 -23.02 -7.66
N PRO A 16 6.27 -24.37 -7.75
CA PRO A 16 5.94 -25.03 -9.03
C PRO A 16 4.59 -24.60 -9.59
N ALA A 17 3.56 -24.45 -8.73
CA ALA A 17 2.23 -24.03 -9.16
C ALA A 17 2.25 -22.59 -9.70
N GLY A 18 2.94 -21.65 -9.02
CA GLY A 18 3.14 -20.29 -9.49
C GLY A 18 3.85 -20.26 -10.84
N ASN A 19 4.95 -20.96 -10.97
CA ASN A 19 5.72 -21.04 -12.22
C ASN A 19 4.90 -21.61 -13.38
N TYR A 20 4.18 -22.71 -13.16
CA TYR A 20 3.30 -23.32 -14.14
C TYR A 20 2.19 -22.35 -14.58
N LEU A 21 1.53 -21.69 -13.62
CA LEU A 21 0.47 -20.72 -13.92
C LEU A 21 1.01 -19.57 -14.78
N GLY A 22 2.18 -19.05 -14.43
CA GLY A 22 2.85 -17.98 -15.20
C GLY A 22 3.13 -18.41 -16.64
N GLN A 23 3.65 -19.62 -16.84
CA GLN A 23 3.91 -20.18 -18.18
C GLN A 23 2.63 -20.34 -19.00
N VAL A 24 1.59 -20.92 -18.43
CA VAL A 24 0.31 -21.17 -19.12
C VAL A 24 -0.35 -19.85 -19.52
N LEU A 25 -0.39 -18.86 -18.62
CA LEU A 25 -0.99 -17.57 -18.90
C LEU A 25 -0.20 -16.79 -19.95
N ALA A 26 1.13 -16.81 -19.88
CA ALA A 26 1.97 -16.12 -20.86
C ALA A 26 1.90 -16.71 -22.26
N LYS A 27 1.68 -18.04 -22.38
CA LYS A 27 1.51 -18.75 -23.65
C LYS A 27 0.06 -18.73 -24.16
N SER A 28 -0.89 -18.21 -23.40
CA SER A 28 -2.29 -18.16 -23.81
C SER A 28 -2.51 -17.22 -24.99
N ALA A 29 -3.65 -17.31 -25.65
CA ALA A 29 -4.04 -16.41 -26.76
C ALA A 29 -4.07 -14.93 -26.34
N HIS A 30 -4.22 -14.67 -25.06
CA HIS A 30 -4.30 -13.32 -24.48
C HIS A 30 -3.39 -13.18 -23.26
N PRO A 31 -2.06 -12.99 -23.43
CA PRO A 31 -1.10 -12.86 -22.33
C PRO A 31 -1.42 -11.72 -21.35
N LEU A 32 -2.16 -10.71 -21.80
CA LEU A 32 -2.59 -9.57 -20.97
C LEU A 32 -3.46 -9.98 -19.77
N PHE A 33 -4.12 -11.15 -19.79
CA PHE A 33 -4.82 -11.65 -18.60
C PHE A 33 -3.91 -11.92 -17.40
N LEU A 34 -2.61 -12.06 -17.63
CA LEU A 34 -1.63 -12.18 -16.55
C LEU A 34 -1.68 -10.97 -15.60
N VAL A 35 -1.94 -9.77 -16.15
CA VAL A 35 -1.97 -8.52 -15.37
C VAL A 35 -3.14 -8.51 -14.35
N PRO A 36 -4.42 -8.60 -14.75
CA PRO A 36 -5.52 -8.59 -13.79
C PRO A 36 -5.50 -9.79 -12.85
N ILE A 37 -5.04 -10.96 -13.29
CA ILE A 37 -4.88 -12.12 -12.41
C ILE A 37 -3.85 -11.83 -11.32
N ALA A 38 -2.68 -11.29 -11.67
CA ALA A 38 -1.66 -10.91 -10.69
C ALA A 38 -2.14 -9.81 -9.73
N MET A 39 -2.94 -8.86 -10.20
CA MET A 39 -3.55 -7.83 -9.34
C MET A 39 -4.50 -8.44 -8.30
N ILE A 40 -5.39 -9.32 -8.74
CA ILE A 40 -6.33 -10.02 -7.85
C ILE A 40 -5.57 -10.87 -6.83
N MET A 41 -4.59 -11.63 -7.29
CA MET A 41 -3.78 -12.48 -6.42
C MET A 41 -2.99 -11.65 -5.42
N GLY A 42 -2.35 -10.56 -5.85
CA GLY A 42 -1.64 -9.67 -4.97
C GLY A 42 -2.51 -9.05 -3.88
N TYR A 43 -3.73 -8.66 -4.23
CA TYR A 43 -4.70 -8.18 -3.26
C TYR A 43 -5.00 -9.20 -2.17
N PHE A 44 -5.28 -10.45 -2.55
CA PHE A 44 -5.61 -11.52 -1.59
C PHE A 44 -4.39 -12.00 -0.81
N ILE A 45 -3.20 -12.04 -1.43
CA ILE A 45 -1.95 -12.44 -0.76
C ILE A 45 -1.65 -11.49 0.40
N VAL A 46 -1.72 -10.18 0.20
CA VAL A 46 -1.50 -9.20 1.26
C VAL A 46 -2.54 -9.34 2.38
N LYS A 47 -3.80 -9.61 2.04
CA LYS A 47 -4.83 -9.88 3.05
C LYS A 47 -4.63 -11.16 3.84
N ALA A 48 -4.06 -12.18 3.22
CA ALA A 48 -3.79 -13.47 3.84
C ALA A 48 -2.47 -13.50 4.64
N GLU A 49 -1.60 -12.50 4.45
CA GLU A 49 -0.28 -12.44 5.08
C GLU A 49 -0.40 -12.10 6.58
N PRO A 50 -0.03 -13.04 7.50
CA PRO A 50 -0.15 -12.79 8.93
C PRO A 50 0.69 -11.62 9.43
N ALA A 51 1.85 -11.38 8.82
CA ALA A 51 2.74 -10.29 9.18
C ALA A 51 2.10 -8.91 8.89
N VAL A 52 1.34 -8.80 7.81
CA VAL A 52 0.58 -7.58 7.48
C VAL A 52 -0.53 -7.32 8.51
N TYR A 53 -1.18 -8.36 9.00
CA TYR A 53 -2.19 -8.22 10.04
C TYR A 53 -1.60 -7.65 11.35
N VAL A 54 -0.43 -8.15 11.76
CA VAL A 54 0.28 -7.65 12.95
C VAL A 54 0.71 -6.21 12.73
N LEU A 55 1.29 -5.89 11.59
CA LEU A 55 1.68 -4.51 11.22
C LEU A 55 0.49 -3.55 11.29
N ASN A 56 -0.65 -3.93 10.72
CA ASN A 56 -1.84 -3.09 10.72
C ASN A 56 -2.32 -2.75 12.14
N LYS A 57 -2.28 -3.73 13.06
CA LYS A 57 -2.62 -3.51 14.47
C LYS A 57 -1.62 -2.60 15.16
N GLN A 58 -0.33 -2.82 14.96
CA GLN A 58 0.73 -1.99 15.54
C GLN A 58 0.60 -0.52 15.08
N VAL A 59 0.29 -0.30 13.80
CA VAL A 59 0.08 1.07 13.29
C VAL A 59 -1.14 1.72 13.92
N GLU A 60 -2.24 1.00 14.09
CA GLU A 60 -3.44 1.51 14.77
C GLU A 60 -3.15 1.90 16.22
N GLU A 61 -2.42 1.06 16.96
CA GLU A 61 -2.02 1.33 18.35
C GLU A 61 -1.06 2.53 18.46
N ILE A 62 -0.02 2.59 17.61
CA ILE A 62 0.99 3.68 17.65
C ILE A 62 0.40 5.03 17.20
N THR A 63 -0.63 5.01 16.37
CA THR A 63 -1.28 6.24 15.87
C THR A 63 -2.53 6.63 16.66
N ASP A 64 -2.78 6.00 17.82
CA ASP A 64 -3.98 6.20 18.64
C ASP A 64 -5.28 6.14 17.81
N GLY A 65 -5.34 5.21 16.85
CA GLY A 65 -6.49 5.03 15.97
C GLY A 65 -6.62 6.05 14.84
N ALA A 66 -5.69 6.98 14.67
CA ALA A 66 -5.73 7.95 13.56
C ALA A 66 -5.68 7.26 12.19
N ILE A 67 -5.05 6.09 12.10
CA ILE A 67 -5.16 5.17 10.96
C ILE A 67 -5.72 3.84 11.49
N SER A 68 -6.94 3.50 11.05
CA SER A 68 -7.53 2.22 11.43
C SER A 68 -6.85 1.06 10.70
N SER A 69 -6.73 -0.08 11.38
CA SER A 69 -6.19 -1.33 10.83
C SER A 69 -6.87 -1.74 9.50
N LYS A 70 -8.18 -1.51 9.38
CA LYS A 70 -8.94 -1.78 8.14
C LYS A 70 -8.52 -0.89 6.98
N ALA A 71 -8.36 0.41 7.23
CA ALA A 71 -7.93 1.36 6.19
C ALA A 71 -6.50 1.05 5.73
N MET A 72 -5.60 0.75 6.68
CA MET A 72 -4.24 0.33 6.42
C MET A 72 -4.20 -0.93 5.56
N GLY A 73 -4.91 -1.98 5.96
CA GLY A 73 -4.97 -3.25 5.23
C GLY A 73 -5.53 -3.11 3.82
N MET A 74 -6.58 -2.29 3.62
CA MET A 74 -7.09 -1.98 2.28
C MET A 74 -6.08 -1.21 1.43
N GLY A 75 -5.46 -0.18 1.99
CA GLY A 75 -4.46 0.62 1.30
C GLY A 75 -3.29 -0.22 0.82
N LEU A 76 -2.73 -1.07 1.70
CA LEU A 76 -1.64 -1.99 1.37
C LEU A 76 -2.06 -3.00 0.30
N SER A 77 -3.24 -3.63 0.44
CA SER A 77 -3.72 -4.63 -0.52
C SER A 77 -3.94 -4.03 -1.91
N LEU A 78 -4.54 -2.84 -2.01
CA LEU A 78 -4.72 -2.13 -3.27
C LEU A 78 -3.38 -1.68 -3.86
N GLY A 79 -2.51 -1.11 -3.04
CA GLY A 79 -1.19 -0.67 -3.47
C GLY A 79 -0.39 -1.81 -4.07
N VAL A 80 -0.27 -2.94 -3.36
CA VAL A 80 0.44 -4.12 -3.84
C VAL A 80 -0.23 -4.72 -5.07
N ALA A 81 -1.56 -4.75 -5.14
CA ALA A 81 -2.27 -5.22 -6.34
C ALA A 81 -1.88 -4.41 -7.59
N VAL A 82 -1.90 -3.07 -7.49
CA VAL A 82 -1.48 -2.20 -8.59
C VAL A 82 -0.01 -2.40 -8.96
N SER A 83 0.86 -2.48 -7.96
CA SER A 83 2.30 -2.72 -8.17
C SER A 83 2.57 -4.02 -8.88
N LEU A 84 1.88 -5.09 -8.50
CA LEU A 84 2.02 -6.40 -9.16
C LEU A 84 1.46 -6.40 -10.57
N GLY A 85 0.37 -5.68 -10.81
CA GLY A 85 -0.11 -5.45 -12.17
C GLY A 85 0.94 -4.78 -13.05
N LEU A 86 1.54 -3.70 -12.58
CA LEU A 86 2.64 -3.02 -13.27
C LEU A 86 3.86 -3.92 -13.46
N ALA A 87 4.19 -4.75 -12.46
CA ALA A 87 5.27 -5.72 -12.56
C ALA A 87 5.01 -6.75 -13.66
N MET A 88 3.77 -7.22 -13.83
CA MET A 88 3.40 -8.14 -14.91
C MET A 88 3.40 -7.45 -16.27
N VAL A 89 2.93 -6.22 -16.38
CA VAL A 89 3.07 -5.41 -17.60
C VAL A 89 4.55 -5.32 -18.00
N ARG A 90 5.43 -5.07 -17.03
CA ARG A 90 6.86 -5.04 -17.25
C ARG A 90 7.40 -6.38 -17.76
N VAL A 91 7.00 -7.51 -17.17
CA VAL A 91 7.41 -8.85 -17.61
C VAL A 91 6.97 -9.10 -19.05
N LEU A 92 5.77 -8.65 -19.43
CA LEU A 92 5.24 -8.80 -20.77
C LEU A 92 5.93 -7.90 -21.82
N THR A 93 6.39 -6.72 -21.40
CA THR A 93 6.96 -5.68 -22.32
C THR A 93 8.47 -5.63 -22.31
N GLY A 94 9.15 -6.26 -21.34
CA GLY A 94 10.60 -6.22 -21.20
C GLY A 94 11.17 -4.85 -20.76
N ILE A 95 10.32 -3.92 -20.27
CA ILE A 95 10.76 -2.60 -19.81
C ILE A 95 11.68 -2.74 -18.59
N SER A 96 12.79 -1.99 -18.55
CA SER A 96 13.72 -2.02 -17.42
C SER A 96 13.04 -1.60 -16.11
N ILE A 97 13.35 -2.34 -15.04
CA ILE A 97 12.83 -2.08 -13.69
C ILE A 97 13.18 -0.68 -13.16
N LEU A 98 14.28 -0.11 -13.61
CA LEU A 98 14.74 1.21 -13.16
C LEU A 98 13.73 2.32 -13.48
N TRP A 99 12.96 2.19 -14.58
CA TRP A 99 11.89 3.12 -14.93
C TRP A 99 10.73 3.16 -13.92
N PHE A 100 10.58 2.11 -13.13
CA PHE A 100 9.58 2.03 -12.07
C PHE A 100 10.18 2.35 -10.69
N LEU A 101 11.37 1.81 -10.40
CA LEU A 101 11.99 1.98 -9.08
C LEU A 101 12.49 3.41 -8.85
N ILE A 102 13.15 4.03 -9.84
CA ILE A 102 13.69 5.38 -9.66
C ILE A 102 12.57 6.38 -9.34
N PRO A 103 11.51 6.54 -10.15
CA PRO A 103 10.44 7.45 -9.80
C PRO A 103 9.67 7.03 -8.55
N GLY A 104 9.46 5.72 -8.32
CA GLY A 104 8.77 5.24 -7.13
C GLY A 104 9.51 5.58 -5.83
N TYR A 105 10.80 5.33 -5.76
CA TYR A 105 11.61 5.73 -4.59
C TYR A 105 11.77 7.25 -4.49
N ALA A 106 11.87 7.97 -5.62
CA ALA A 106 11.90 9.43 -5.60
C ALA A 106 10.61 10.00 -4.99
N ILE A 107 9.44 9.44 -5.35
CA ILE A 107 8.15 9.79 -4.75
C ILE A 107 8.13 9.46 -3.26
N ALA A 108 8.54 8.25 -2.87
CA ALA A 108 8.57 7.82 -1.47
C ALA A 108 9.46 8.74 -0.62
N LEU A 109 10.67 9.03 -1.09
CA LEU A 109 11.59 9.95 -0.42
C LEU A 109 11.04 11.39 -0.41
N GLY A 110 10.44 11.86 -1.51
CA GLY A 110 9.81 13.17 -1.57
C GLY A 110 8.69 13.34 -0.55
N ILE A 111 7.81 12.35 -0.42
CA ILE A 111 6.71 12.40 0.55
C ILE A 111 7.25 12.36 1.98
N SER A 112 8.36 11.68 2.26
CA SER A 112 8.93 11.55 3.60
C SER A 112 9.28 12.89 4.27
N PHE A 113 9.55 13.93 3.47
CA PHE A 113 9.78 15.28 3.99
C PHE A 113 8.52 15.99 4.52
N PHE A 114 7.34 15.55 4.06
CA PHE A 114 6.06 16.18 4.40
C PHE A 114 5.26 15.41 5.45
N VAL A 115 5.67 14.20 5.77
CA VAL A 115 4.97 13.29 6.68
C VAL A 115 5.71 13.20 8.02
N PRO A 116 5.00 13.04 9.16
CA PRO A 116 5.64 12.79 10.45
C PRO A 116 6.59 11.60 10.40
N LYS A 117 7.72 11.70 11.10
CA LYS A 117 8.82 10.69 11.08
C LYS A 117 8.35 9.28 11.40
N ILE A 118 7.32 9.14 12.23
CA ILE A 118 6.77 7.83 12.59
C ILE A 118 6.18 7.08 11.39
N TYR A 119 5.43 7.77 10.53
CA TYR A 119 4.86 7.16 9.32
C TYR A 119 5.96 6.79 8.31
N THR A 120 7.01 7.59 8.22
CA THR A 120 8.17 7.27 7.40
C THR A 120 8.87 6.02 7.89
N ALA A 121 9.11 5.90 9.21
CA ALA A 121 9.74 4.72 9.81
C ALA A 121 8.88 3.46 9.56
N ILE A 122 7.57 3.52 9.82
CA ILE A 122 6.64 2.42 9.57
C ILE A 122 6.61 2.05 8.07
N ALA A 123 6.62 3.04 7.18
CA ALA A 123 6.61 2.81 5.75
C ALA A 123 7.84 2.01 5.29
N PHE A 124 9.03 2.40 5.72
CA PHE A 124 10.26 1.68 5.35
C PHE A 124 10.34 0.27 5.95
N ASP A 125 9.84 0.07 7.16
CA ASP A 125 9.75 -1.26 7.78
C ASP A 125 8.74 -2.16 7.06
N SER A 126 7.60 -1.62 6.68
CA SER A 126 6.50 -2.36 6.04
C SER A 126 6.83 -2.90 4.65
N GLY A 127 7.81 -2.33 3.96
CA GLY A 127 8.25 -2.82 2.66
C GLY A 127 8.70 -4.28 2.70
N GLY A 128 9.45 -4.66 3.75
CA GLY A 128 9.87 -6.05 4.00
C GLY A 128 8.69 -6.96 4.37
N VAL A 129 7.70 -6.44 5.09
CA VAL A 129 6.52 -7.19 5.53
C VAL A 129 5.58 -7.50 4.35
N ALA A 130 5.30 -6.52 3.50
CA ALA A 130 4.38 -6.69 2.37
C ALA A 130 4.97 -7.49 1.20
N SER A 131 6.29 -7.52 1.06
CA SER A 131 7.00 -8.41 0.12
C SER A 131 7.32 -9.78 0.73
N GLY A 132 6.53 -10.23 1.69
CA GLY A 132 6.74 -11.40 2.53
C GLY A 132 6.75 -12.75 1.81
N PRO A 133 6.73 -13.84 2.60
CA PRO A 133 6.89 -15.20 2.10
C PRO A 133 5.97 -15.59 0.95
N MET A 134 4.71 -15.15 0.95
CA MET A 134 3.75 -15.49 -0.10
C MET A 134 4.06 -14.82 -1.43
N THR A 135 4.54 -13.57 -1.41
CA THR A 135 4.98 -12.87 -2.62
C THR A 135 6.22 -13.55 -3.21
N ALA A 136 7.19 -13.90 -2.40
CA ALA A 136 8.41 -14.57 -2.84
C ALA A 136 8.15 -16.04 -3.27
N ALA A 137 7.23 -16.73 -2.59
CA ALA A 137 6.97 -18.14 -2.83
C ALA A 137 6.02 -18.43 -4.00
N PHE A 138 5.17 -17.47 -4.38
CA PHE A 138 4.17 -17.67 -5.43
C PHE A 138 4.28 -16.67 -6.57
N LEU A 139 4.25 -15.36 -6.27
CA LEU A 139 4.22 -14.33 -7.31
C LEU A 139 5.54 -14.21 -8.05
N LEU A 140 6.68 -14.34 -7.36
CA LEU A 140 7.97 -14.36 -8.02
C LEU A 140 8.11 -15.56 -8.95
N PRO A 141 7.84 -16.81 -8.55
CA PRO A 141 7.81 -17.95 -9.47
C PRO A 141 6.83 -17.79 -10.64
N MET A 142 5.66 -17.17 -10.43
CA MET A 142 4.72 -16.88 -11.51
C MET A 142 5.31 -15.90 -12.53
N ALA A 143 5.99 -14.86 -12.08
CA ALA A 143 6.71 -13.94 -12.97
C ALA A 143 7.87 -14.62 -13.71
N GLN A 144 8.60 -15.50 -13.02
CA GLN A 144 9.68 -16.28 -13.63
C GLN A 144 9.14 -17.22 -14.71
N GLY A 145 8.01 -17.91 -14.44
CA GLY A 145 7.34 -18.76 -15.40
C GLY A 145 6.86 -18.00 -16.64
N ALA A 146 6.25 -16.84 -16.43
CA ALA A 146 5.81 -15.98 -17.53
C ALA A 146 6.99 -15.47 -18.37
N CYS A 147 8.05 -14.97 -17.71
CA CYS A 147 9.26 -14.49 -18.35
C CYS A 147 9.95 -15.60 -19.19
N SER A 148 10.09 -16.79 -18.62
CA SER A 148 10.64 -17.97 -19.30
C SER A 148 9.81 -18.36 -20.54
N ALA A 149 8.50 -18.29 -20.44
CA ALA A 149 7.59 -18.63 -21.53
C ALA A 149 7.65 -17.65 -22.71
N LEU A 150 8.00 -16.40 -22.43
CA LEU A 150 8.16 -15.33 -23.41
C LEU A 150 9.61 -15.21 -23.94
N GLY A 151 10.54 -16.02 -23.45
CA GLY A 151 11.94 -15.97 -23.85
C GLY A 151 12.72 -14.79 -23.28
N GLY A 152 12.18 -14.15 -22.21
CA GLY A 152 12.82 -13.05 -21.50
C GLY A 152 13.95 -13.51 -20.56
N ASN A 153 14.68 -12.56 -20.02
CA ASN A 153 15.74 -12.83 -19.05
C ASN A 153 15.15 -12.85 -17.62
N ILE A 154 15.13 -14.05 -17.02
CA ILE A 154 14.56 -14.25 -15.68
C ILE A 154 15.20 -13.32 -14.63
N VAL A 155 16.54 -13.10 -14.72
CA VAL A 155 17.27 -12.30 -13.75
C VAL A 155 16.93 -10.82 -13.84
N THR A 156 16.80 -10.28 -15.05
CA THR A 156 16.49 -8.86 -15.24
C THR A 156 15.01 -8.59 -15.19
N ASP A 157 14.18 -9.49 -15.68
CA ASP A 157 12.77 -9.20 -15.94
C ASP A 157 11.80 -9.74 -14.87
N ALA A 158 12.11 -10.88 -14.22
CA ALA A 158 11.25 -11.46 -13.20
C ALA A 158 11.55 -10.98 -11.77
N PHE A 159 12.81 -10.81 -11.40
CA PHE A 159 13.19 -10.45 -10.01
C PHE A 159 12.65 -9.11 -9.52
N GLY A 160 12.38 -8.19 -10.43
CA GLY A 160 11.81 -6.89 -10.10
C GLY A 160 10.43 -6.90 -9.45
N VAL A 161 9.70 -8.00 -9.51
CA VAL A 161 8.36 -8.12 -8.92
C VAL A 161 8.40 -7.92 -7.40
N VAL A 162 9.37 -8.52 -6.72
CA VAL A 162 9.53 -8.38 -5.26
C VAL A 162 9.89 -6.94 -4.88
N ALA A 163 10.82 -6.33 -5.62
CA ALA A 163 11.24 -4.95 -5.39
C ALA A 163 10.09 -3.95 -5.59
N MET A 164 9.27 -4.15 -6.61
CA MET A 164 8.07 -3.33 -6.84
C MET A 164 7.02 -3.54 -5.73
N GLY A 165 6.83 -4.79 -5.29
CA GLY A 165 5.96 -5.12 -4.16
C GLY A 165 6.41 -4.47 -2.86
N ALA A 166 7.71 -4.42 -2.57
CA ALA A 166 8.27 -3.78 -1.39
C ALA A 166 8.19 -2.24 -1.44
N MET A 167 8.32 -1.65 -2.62
CA MET A 167 8.24 -0.19 -2.80
C MET A 167 6.85 0.38 -2.54
N THR A 168 5.80 -0.37 -2.85
CA THR A 168 4.42 0.14 -2.76
C THR A 168 3.98 0.49 -1.34
N PRO A 169 4.25 -0.33 -0.30
CA PRO A 169 3.94 0.04 1.08
C PRO A 169 4.59 1.34 1.51
N LEU A 170 5.82 1.62 1.05
CA LEU A 170 6.50 2.87 1.35
C LEU A 170 5.69 4.08 0.92
N ILE A 171 5.13 4.02 -0.28
CA ILE A 171 4.31 5.11 -0.83
C ILE A 171 2.94 5.13 -0.15
N THR A 172 2.28 3.98 -0.05
CA THR A 172 0.91 3.89 0.47
C THR A 172 0.80 4.38 1.91
N ILE A 173 1.71 3.95 2.80
CA ILE A 173 1.69 4.35 4.22
C ILE A 173 1.98 5.82 4.38
N GLN A 174 2.93 6.36 3.63
CA GLN A 174 3.25 7.78 3.68
C GLN A 174 2.11 8.64 3.14
N VAL A 175 1.44 8.23 2.06
CA VAL A 175 0.24 8.90 1.54
C VAL A 175 -0.89 8.89 2.58
N MET A 176 -1.09 7.77 3.27
CA MET A 176 -2.09 7.68 4.35
C MET A 176 -1.71 8.61 5.52
N GLY A 177 -0.45 8.66 5.91
CA GLY A 177 0.06 9.58 6.94
C GLY A 177 -0.13 11.05 6.54
N LEU A 178 0.12 11.38 5.28
CA LEU A 178 -0.13 12.73 4.75
C LEU A 178 -1.62 13.08 4.77
N ALA A 179 -2.47 12.16 4.33
CA ALA A 179 -3.93 12.34 4.33
C ALA A 179 -4.47 12.53 5.76
N SER A 180 -3.97 11.76 6.73
CA SER A 180 -4.30 11.90 8.15
C SER A 180 -3.91 13.29 8.68
N ARG A 181 -2.69 13.75 8.37
CA ARG A 181 -2.22 15.09 8.75
C ARG A 181 -3.08 16.22 8.15
N ILE A 182 -3.48 16.09 6.89
CA ILE A 182 -4.35 17.08 6.23
C ILE A 182 -5.74 17.10 6.87
N ARG A 183 -6.31 15.93 7.17
CA ARG A 183 -7.61 15.83 7.86
C ARG A 183 -7.57 16.45 9.25
N ALA A 184 -6.53 16.17 10.03
CA ALA A 184 -6.35 16.76 11.35
C ALA A 184 -6.28 18.29 11.30
N LYS A 185 -5.54 18.85 10.34
CA LYS A 185 -5.48 20.32 10.16
C LYS A 185 -6.83 20.93 9.80
N ARG A 186 -7.61 20.27 8.92
CA ARG A 186 -8.95 20.74 8.53
C ARG A 186 -9.92 20.70 9.71
N GLY A 187 -9.93 19.62 10.50
CA GLY A 187 -10.78 19.50 11.68
C GLY A 187 -10.49 20.57 12.74
N VAL A 188 -9.21 20.91 12.96
CA VAL A 188 -8.83 22.01 13.85
C VAL A 188 -9.31 23.36 13.30
N GLN A 189 -9.19 23.59 12.00
CA GLN A 189 -9.59 24.84 11.36
C GLN A 189 -11.12 25.00 11.36
N GLU A 190 -11.88 23.95 11.14
CA GLU A 190 -13.35 23.93 11.24
C GLU A 190 -13.79 24.15 12.70
N GLY A 191 -13.15 23.54 13.68
CA GLY A 191 -13.42 23.77 15.11
C GLY A 191 -13.14 25.20 15.56
N MET A 192 -12.03 25.79 15.11
CA MET A 192 -11.72 27.20 15.38
C MET A 192 -12.71 28.17 14.72
N SER A 193 -13.14 27.88 13.49
CA SER A 193 -14.11 28.68 12.77
C SER A 193 -15.50 28.60 13.44
N ALA A 194 -15.91 27.42 13.90
CA ALA A 194 -17.15 27.23 14.64
C ALA A 194 -17.12 27.95 16.01
N ALA A 195 -16.01 27.88 16.74
CA ALA A 195 -15.86 28.57 18.02
C ALA A 195 -15.87 30.11 17.86
N HIS A 196 -15.25 30.61 16.78
CA HIS A 196 -15.28 32.05 16.48
C HIS A 196 -16.67 32.53 16.08
N GLY A 197 -17.41 31.73 15.33
CA GLY A 197 -18.81 31.99 14.98
C GLY A 197 -19.74 32.01 16.21
N GLN A 198 -19.54 31.09 17.15
CA GLN A 198 -20.30 31.09 18.42
C GLN A 198 -19.95 32.29 19.29
N SER A 199 -18.67 32.64 19.44
CA SER A 199 -18.26 33.81 20.20
C SER A 199 -18.82 35.10 19.63
N GLY A 200 -18.88 35.24 18.31
CA GLY A 200 -19.52 36.36 17.62
C GLY A 200 -21.06 36.41 17.83
N ALA A 201 -21.70 35.24 17.87
CA ALA A 201 -23.14 35.15 18.11
C ALA A 201 -23.51 35.52 19.56
N TYR A 202 -22.71 35.11 20.56
CA TYR A 202 -22.89 35.52 21.95
C TYR A 202 -22.68 37.03 22.14
N ALA A 203 -21.65 37.60 21.53
CA ALA A 203 -21.38 39.02 21.57
C ALA A 203 -22.51 39.85 20.91
N ALA A 204 -23.09 39.39 19.81
CA ALA A 204 -24.19 40.04 19.15
C ALA A 204 -25.49 39.93 19.96
N PHE A 205 -25.70 38.81 20.68
CA PHE A 205 -26.88 38.65 21.55
C PHE A 205 -26.78 39.53 22.80
N GLU A 206 -25.59 39.70 23.38
CA GLU A 206 -25.33 40.58 24.52
C GLU A 206 -25.54 42.04 24.18
N LEU A 207 -25.16 42.49 22.97
CA LEU A 207 -25.40 43.82 22.47
C LEU A 207 -26.91 44.14 22.23
N LEU A 208 -27.70 43.11 21.86
CA LEU A 208 -29.15 43.25 21.66
C LEU A 208 -29.92 43.29 22.97
N ASP A 209 -29.39 42.70 24.04
CA ASP A 209 -30.01 42.67 25.38
C ASP A 209 -29.77 44.01 26.13
N ASP A 210 -28.62 44.66 25.91
CA ASP A 210 -28.30 45.96 26.47
C ASP A 210 -29.16 47.10 25.86
N ASP A 211 -29.53 47.00 24.58
CA ASP A 211 -30.40 47.99 23.95
C ASP A 211 -31.90 47.84 24.35
N ALA A 212 -32.30 46.68 24.84
CA ALA A 212 -33.69 46.40 25.30
C ALA A 212 -33.97 46.97 26.70
N ILE A 213 -32.97 47.38 27.48
CA ILE A 213 -33.14 47.91 28.85
C ILE A 213 -33.34 49.44 28.88
N ILE A 214 -33.19 50.13 27.73
CA ILE A 214 -33.28 51.62 27.68
C ILE A 214 -34.66 52.14 27.37
N GLU A 215 -35.71 51.29 27.12
CA GLU A 215 -37.07 51.71 26.85
C GLU A 215 -38.08 51.23 27.92
N LEU A 216 -37.78 51.33 29.20
CA LEU A 216 -38.70 51.30 30.35
C LEU A 216 -38.23 52.33 31.38
#